data_0ac468f31ad653bb5b38675e83eb0094
#
_entry.id   0ac468f31ad653bb5b38675e83eb0094
#
_cell.length_a   1.000
_cell.length_b   1.000
_cell.length_c   1.000
_cell.angle_alpha   90.00
_cell.angle_beta   90.00
_cell.angle_gamma   90.00
#
_symmetry.space_group_name_H-M   'P 1'
#
loop_
_entity.id
_entity.type
_entity.pdbx_description
1 polymer ?
#
loop_
_entity_poly.entity_id
_entity_poly.type
_entity_poly.pdbx_seq_one_letter_code
_entity_poly.pdbx_strand_id
1 'polypeptide(L)'
;MSGSVIELQNVRKAFVAPGGEIVPVLDIESFALGAGEECALEGQSGSGKSTLLNVISGIMRPDTGSVLVGGHDIARFDEARRDRVRADTLGLVFQQFNLLPGFTALENVLVAMSFGSRRPDRNRAAGLLAAVGLSHRLDHKPAELSVGQQQRVAVARALANRPRAVLADEPTASIDTAHQEQVIELLRGACRDEHAALLVVTHDPAVAGRFPRRLRLEDFNRAARIPAAPERPA
;
A
#
# COMPACT_ATOMS: atom_id res chain seq x y z
N MET A 1 15.06 -7.74 -19.34
CA MET A 1 15.21 -7.05 -18.02
C MET A 1 13.83 -6.55 -17.64
N SER A 2 13.16 -7.15 -16.67
CA SER A 2 11.89 -6.62 -16.17
C SER A 2 12.19 -5.33 -15.41
N GLY A 3 11.73 -4.19 -15.95
CA GLY A 3 11.94 -2.89 -15.33
C GLY A 3 11.26 -2.79 -13.97
N SER A 4 11.76 -1.91 -13.12
CA SER A 4 11.15 -1.63 -11.83
C SER A 4 9.77 -0.98 -12.02
N VAL A 5 8.82 -1.37 -11.16
CA VAL A 5 7.49 -0.74 -11.11
C VAL A 5 7.51 0.50 -10.22
N ILE A 6 8.33 0.46 -9.16
CA ILE A 6 8.53 1.56 -8.22
C ILE A 6 10.02 1.81 -8.10
N GLU A 7 10.44 3.08 -8.21
CA GLU A 7 11.82 3.50 -7.94
C GLU A 7 11.82 4.81 -7.15
N LEU A 8 12.66 4.88 -6.14
CA LEU A 8 12.94 6.09 -5.35
C LEU A 8 14.39 6.46 -5.54
N GLN A 9 14.68 7.75 -5.73
CA GLN A 9 16.04 8.26 -5.85
C GLN A 9 16.18 9.56 -5.05
N ASN A 10 17.08 9.58 -4.06
CA ASN A 10 17.39 10.71 -3.19
C ASN A 10 16.15 11.33 -2.52
N VAL A 11 15.21 10.48 -2.11
CA VAL A 11 13.92 10.91 -1.55
C VAL A 11 14.10 11.33 -0.10
N ARG A 12 13.70 12.57 0.21
CA ARG A 12 13.63 13.10 1.57
C ARG A 12 12.24 13.56 1.92
N LYS A 13 11.90 13.38 3.19
CA LYS A 13 10.66 13.90 3.79
C LYS A 13 10.90 14.22 5.24
N ALA A 14 10.52 15.45 5.62
CA ALA A 14 10.53 15.91 7.01
C ALA A 14 9.17 16.50 7.38
N PHE A 15 8.89 16.57 8.67
CA PHE A 15 7.72 17.24 9.22
C PHE A 15 8.16 18.32 10.20
N VAL A 16 7.31 19.31 10.38
CA VAL A 16 7.50 20.34 11.39
C VAL A 16 6.71 19.94 12.64
N ALA A 17 7.42 19.68 13.74
CA ALA A 17 6.80 19.41 15.03
C ALA A 17 6.07 20.68 15.58
N PRO A 18 5.12 20.54 16.52
CA PRO A 18 4.42 21.69 17.10
C PRO A 18 5.33 22.77 17.68
N GLY A 19 6.55 22.43 18.09
CA GLY A 19 7.60 23.34 18.57
C GLY A 19 8.44 24.03 17.48
N GLY A 20 8.13 23.82 16.19
CA GLY A 20 8.88 24.38 15.06
C GLY A 20 10.14 23.57 14.68
N GLU A 21 10.45 22.50 15.38
CA GLU A 21 11.57 21.63 15.07
C GLU A 21 11.28 20.81 13.78
N ILE A 22 12.31 20.70 12.91
CA ILE A 22 12.22 19.88 11.70
C ILE A 22 12.62 18.44 12.06
N VAL A 23 11.68 17.52 11.91
CA VAL A 23 11.87 16.09 12.15
C VAL A 23 11.99 15.35 10.84
N PRO A 24 13.19 14.92 10.41
CA PRO A 24 13.37 14.11 9.23
C PRO A 24 12.78 12.71 9.46
N VAL A 25 11.94 12.24 8.53
CA VAL A 25 11.29 10.92 8.59
C VAL A 25 11.79 9.99 7.50
N LEU A 26 12.07 10.54 6.32
CA LEU A 26 12.68 9.78 5.22
C LEU A 26 13.94 10.50 4.71
N ASP A 27 15.01 9.74 4.54
CA ASP A 27 16.22 10.07 3.78
C ASP A 27 16.73 8.80 3.08
N ILE A 28 16.18 8.53 1.90
CA ILE A 28 16.37 7.31 1.14
C ILE A 28 17.17 7.62 -0.12
N GLU A 29 18.38 7.06 -0.21
CA GLU A 29 19.23 7.23 -1.39
C GLU A 29 18.64 6.52 -2.61
N SER A 30 18.28 5.25 -2.45
CA SER A 30 17.66 4.46 -3.50
C SER A 30 16.79 3.34 -2.94
N PHE A 31 15.69 3.05 -3.63
CA PHE A 31 14.85 1.87 -3.42
C PHE A 31 14.22 1.49 -4.75
N ALA A 32 14.08 0.20 -5.02
CA ALA A 32 13.38 -0.29 -6.20
C ALA A 32 12.58 -1.56 -5.88
N LEU A 33 11.39 -1.65 -6.52
CA LEU A 33 10.54 -2.84 -6.54
C LEU A 33 10.33 -3.26 -8.00
N GLY A 34 10.73 -4.47 -8.33
CA GLY A 34 10.59 -5.05 -9.67
C GLY A 34 9.15 -5.45 -10.01
N ALA A 35 8.87 -5.65 -11.31
CA ALA A 35 7.58 -6.17 -11.75
C ALA A 35 7.36 -7.61 -11.24
N GLY A 36 6.19 -7.87 -10.64
CA GLY A 36 5.84 -9.16 -10.06
C GLY A 36 6.63 -9.56 -8.81
N GLU A 37 7.45 -8.66 -8.28
CA GLU A 37 8.24 -8.90 -7.08
C GLU A 37 7.37 -8.86 -5.82
N GLU A 38 7.60 -9.80 -4.90
CA GLU A 38 6.97 -9.85 -3.58
C GLU A 38 8.01 -9.45 -2.52
N CYS A 39 7.75 -8.35 -1.81
CA CYS A 39 8.67 -7.78 -0.82
C CYS A 39 7.94 -7.44 0.48
N ALA A 40 8.52 -7.80 1.61
CA ALA A 40 8.13 -7.29 2.92
C ALA A 40 9.10 -6.20 3.38
N LEU A 41 8.54 -5.11 3.89
CA LEU A 41 9.27 -4.01 4.52
C LEU A 41 8.97 -4.01 6.01
N GLU A 42 9.97 -4.38 6.79
CA GLU A 42 9.93 -4.36 8.25
C GLU A 42 10.39 -3.01 8.81
N GLY A 43 9.96 -2.71 10.02
CA GLY A 43 10.46 -1.56 10.79
C GLY A 43 9.62 -1.34 12.05
N GLN A 44 10.19 -0.67 13.03
CA GLN A 44 9.50 -0.35 14.29
C GLN A 44 8.31 0.60 14.06
N SER A 45 7.40 0.68 15.02
CA SER A 45 6.36 1.71 15.00
C SER A 45 7.01 3.10 15.00
N GLY A 46 6.48 4.01 14.16
CA GLY A 46 7.05 5.35 14.01
C GLY A 46 8.30 5.46 13.13
N SER A 47 8.83 4.37 12.57
CA SER A 47 10.05 4.42 11.72
C SER A 47 9.86 5.10 10.35
N GLY A 48 8.64 5.49 9.99
CA GLY A 48 8.36 6.16 8.71
C GLY A 48 7.77 5.25 7.61
N LYS A 49 7.37 4.01 7.94
CA LYS A 49 6.82 3.05 6.96
C LYS A 49 5.59 3.56 6.23
N SER A 50 4.58 4.03 6.96
CA SER A 50 3.36 4.59 6.36
C SER A 50 3.65 5.90 5.59
N THR A 51 4.64 6.69 6.05
CA THR A 51 5.12 7.87 5.33
C THR A 51 5.73 7.45 3.98
N LEU A 52 6.54 6.40 3.97
CA LEU A 52 7.11 5.86 2.74
C LEU A 52 6.02 5.39 1.77
N LEU A 53 5.03 4.62 2.24
CA LEU A 53 3.90 4.20 1.40
C LEU A 53 3.10 5.40 0.86
N ASN A 54 2.89 6.44 1.68
CA ASN A 54 2.20 7.66 1.26
C ASN A 54 3.01 8.44 0.20
N VAL A 55 4.34 8.43 0.29
CA VAL A 55 5.21 9.04 -0.73
C VAL A 55 5.19 8.21 -2.03
N ILE A 56 5.32 6.88 -1.94
CA ILE A 56 5.26 5.98 -3.10
C ILE A 56 3.89 6.09 -3.80
N SER A 57 2.80 6.14 -3.02
CA SER A 57 1.46 6.25 -3.59
C SER A 57 1.11 7.66 -4.10
N GLY A 58 1.98 8.66 -3.86
CA GLY A 58 1.72 10.05 -4.25
C GLY A 58 0.62 10.74 -3.43
N ILE A 59 0.17 10.14 -2.33
CA ILE A 59 -0.69 10.81 -1.34
C ILE A 59 0.08 11.96 -0.71
N MET A 60 1.37 11.72 -0.44
CA MET A 60 2.28 12.73 0.10
C MET A 60 3.39 13.04 -0.90
N ARG A 61 3.73 14.33 -1.05
CA ARG A 61 4.91 14.73 -1.84
C ARG A 61 6.18 14.58 -1.02
N PRO A 62 7.27 14.06 -1.60
CA PRO A 62 8.58 14.20 -1.00
C PRO A 62 9.00 15.68 -1.00
N ASP A 63 9.91 16.05 -0.11
CA ASP A 63 10.50 17.39 -0.10
C ASP A 63 11.59 17.51 -1.18
N THR A 64 12.32 16.41 -1.43
CA THR A 64 13.31 16.29 -2.51
C THR A 64 13.32 14.87 -3.09
N GLY A 65 14.00 14.72 -4.23
CA GLY A 65 14.19 13.45 -4.91
C GLY A 65 13.12 13.15 -5.95
N SER A 66 13.18 11.95 -6.52
CA SER A 66 12.23 11.46 -7.52
C SER A 66 11.55 10.18 -7.07
N VAL A 67 10.28 10.03 -7.46
CA VAL A 67 9.43 8.88 -7.16
C VAL A 67 8.83 8.39 -8.47
N LEU A 68 9.42 7.35 -9.04
CA LEU A 68 8.93 6.76 -10.26
C LEU A 68 7.93 5.64 -9.93
N VAL A 69 6.72 5.75 -10.48
CA VAL A 69 5.65 4.76 -10.38
C VAL A 69 5.18 4.41 -11.78
N GLY A 70 5.36 3.16 -12.18
CA GLY A 70 5.05 2.74 -13.54
C GLY A 70 5.83 3.47 -14.62
N GLY A 71 7.01 4.01 -14.30
CA GLY A 71 7.86 4.81 -15.19
C GLY A 71 7.57 6.31 -15.18
N HIS A 72 6.64 6.79 -14.35
CA HIS A 72 6.28 8.20 -14.23
C HIS A 72 6.84 8.80 -12.94
N ASP A 73 7.59 9.90 -13.01
CA ASP A 73 8.03 10.64 -11.82
C ASP A 73 6.87 11.46 -11.25
N ILE A 74 6.16 10.85 -10.30
CA ILE A 74 4.95 11.43 -9.69
C ILE A 74 5.26 12.61 -8.76
N ALA A 75 6.51 12.78 -8.32
CA ALA A 75 6.91 13.92 -7.48
C ALA A 75 6.73 15.26 -8.23
N ARG A 76 6.85 15.25 -9.57
CA ARG A 76 6.73 16.42 -10.44
C ARG A 76 5.31 16.74 -10.90
N PHE A 77 4.35 15.82 -10.63
CA PHE A 77 2.98 15.98 -11.12
C PHE A 77 2.14 16.85 -10.19
N ASP A 78 1.13 17.50 -10.74
CA ASP A 78 0.04 18.07 -9.97
C ASP A 78 -0.81 16.96 -9.31
N GLU A 79 -1.73 17.34 -8.46
CA GLU A 79 -2.55 16.41 -7.69
C GLU A 79 -3.40 15.52 -8.61
N ALA A 80 -4.10 16.12 -9.57
CA ALA A 80 -4.99 15.38 -10.46
C ALA A 80 -4.23 14.32 -11.29
N ARG A 81 -3.04 14.65 -11.76
CA ARG A 81 -2.20 13.70 -12.51
C ARG A 81 -1.62 12.61 -11.61
N ARG A 82 -1.21 12.94 -10.38
CA ARG A 82 -0.78 11.93 -9.39
C ARG A 82 -1.90 10.95 -9.07
N ASP A 83 -3.12 11.48 -8.83
CA ASP A 83 -4.29 10.66 -8.53
C ASP A 83 -4.62 9.69 -9.65
N ARG A 84 -4.51 10.15 -10.90
CA ARG A 84 -4.71 9.31 -12.07
C ARG A 84 -3.66 8.19 -12.16
N VAL A 85 -2.37 8.53 -12.02
CA VAL A 85 -1.29 7.53 -12.04
C VAL A 85 -1.46 6.54 -10.90
N ARG A 86 -1.80 7.01 -9.69
CA ARG A 86 -2.08 6.14 -8.55
C ARG A 86 -3.21 5.17 -8.87
N ALA A 87 -4.35 5.68 -9.34
CA ALA A 87 -5.53 4.86 -9.64
C ALA A 87 -5.27 3.81 -10.73
N ASP A 88 -4.45 4.12 -11.73
CA ASP A 88 -4.15 3.22 -12.85
C ASP A 88 -3.00 2.24 -12.57
N THR A 89 -2.12 2.56 -11.61
CA THR A 89 -0.86 1.82 -11.43
C THR A 89 -0.75 1.11 -10.10
N LEU A 90 -1.38 1.64 -9.05
CA LEU A 90 -1.25 1.13 -7.69
C LEU A 90 -2.57 0.61 -7.12
N GLY A 91 -2.51 -0.52 -6.42
CA GLY A 91 -3.53 -0.97 -5.51
C GLY A 91 -3.13 -0.65 -4.07
N LEU A 92 -4.07 -0.21 -3.24
CA LEU A 92 -3.79 0.13 -1.85
C LEU A 92 -4.64 -0.72 -0.92
N VAL A 93 -3.98 -1.40 0.03
CA VAL A 93 -4.61 -2.12 1.15
C VAL A 93 -4.14 -1.44 2.43
N PHE A 94 -5.08 -0.88 3.19
CA PHE A 94 -4.80 -0.16 4.42
C PHE A 94 -5.06 -1.04 5.64
N GLN A 95 -4.43 -0.72 6.75
CA GLN A 95 -4.66 -1.37 8.05
C GLN A 95 -6.13 -1.30 8.47
N GLN A 96 -6.77 -0.13 8.36
CA GLN A 96 -8.21 0.04 8.42
C GLN A 96 -8.72 -0.07 6.99
N PHE A 97 -9.53 -1.04 6.68
CA PHE A 97 -9.92 -1.41 5.30
C PHE A 97 -10.44 -0.25 4.45
N ASN A 98 -10.86 0.86 5.07
CA ASN A 98 -11.36 2.08 4.41
C ASN A 98 -12.44 1.76 3.36
N LEU A 99 -13.32 0.81 3.66
CA LEU A 99 -14.49 0.55 2.84
C LEU A 99 -15.51 1.67 3.01
N LEU A 100 -16.18 2.02 1.94
CA LEU A 100 -17.27 2.99 1.94
C LEU A 100 -18.50 2.35 2.58
N PRO A 101 -18.98 2.81 3.75
CA PRO A 101 -19.99 2.09 4.53
C PRO A 101 -21.38 2.11 3.88
N GLY A 102 -21.66 3.11 3.02
CA GLY A 102 -22.90 3.21 2.29
C GLY A 102 -23.01 2.33 1.06
N PHE A 103 -21.88 1.75 0.61
CA PHE A 103 -21.77 0.97 -0.63
C PHE A 103 -21.64 -0.53 -0.32
N THR A 104 -22.19 -1.37 -1.19
CA THR A 104 -22.03 -2.82 -1.12
C THR A 104 -20.58 -3.23 -1.41
N ALA A 105 -20.24 -4.52 -1.20
CA ALA A 105 -18.94 -5.07 -1.58
C ALA A 105 -18.62 -4.83 -3.06
N LEU A 106 -19.59 -5.09 -3.93
CA LEU A 106 -19.45 -4.88 -5.37
C LEU A 106 -19.26 -3.40 -5.72
N GLU A 107 -20.04 -2.52 -5.12
CA GLU A 107 -19.95 -1.08 -5.34
C GLU A 107 -18.62 -0.50 -4.83
N ASN A 108 -18.09 -0.98 -3.71
CA ASN A 108 -16.75 -0.59 -3.24
C ASN A 108 -15.66 -0.87 -4.29
N VAL A 109 -15.75 -1.99 -5.00
CA VAL A 109 -14.81 -2.31 -6.09
C VAL A 109 -15.08 -1.45 -7.32
N LEU A 110 -16.35 -1.24 -7.69
CA LEU A 110 -16.72 -0.40 -8.84
C LEU A 110 -16.33 1.06 -8.67
N VAL A 111 -16.49 1.61 -7.46
CA VAL A 111 -16.04 2.98 -7.14
C VAL A 111 -14.54 3.12 -7.35
N ALA A 112 -13.74 2.14 -6.93
CA ALA A 112 -12.29 2.18 -7.18
C ALA A 112 -11.97 2.19 -8.68
N MET A 113 -12.72 1.45 -9.50
CA MET A 113 -12.56 1.46 -10.96
C MET A 113 -12.87 2.83 -11.57
N SER A 114 -13.79 3.60 -11.00
CA SER A 114 -14.20 4.90 -11.55
C SER A 114 -13.11 5.98 -11.47
N PHE A 115 -12.10 5.79 -10.61
CA PHE A 115 -10.94 6.69 -10.53
C PHE A 115 -9.87 6.41 -11.58
N GLY A 116 -9.86 5.21 -12.17
CA GLY A 116 -8.92 4.83 -13.21
C GLY A 116 -9.31 5.37 -14.59
N SER A 117 -8.42 5.13 -15.56
CA SER A 117 -8.64 5.54 -16.96
C SER A 117 -9.63 4.64 -17.72
N ARG A 118 -9.91 3.45 -17.19
CA ARG A 118 -10.83 2.47 -17.80
C ARG A 118 -12.26 2.66 -17.27
N ARG A 119 -13.24 2.27 -18.08
CA ARG A 119 -14.64 2.25 -17.62
C ARG A 119 -14.81 1.16 -16.54
N PRO A 120 -15.60 1.44 -15.48
CA PRO A 120 -15.97 0.41 -14.50
C PRO A 120 -16.62 -0.80 -15.18
N ASP A 121 -16.17 -1.99 -14.79
CA ASP A 121 -16.62 -3.27 -15.33
C ASP A 121 -17.19 -4.13 -14.20
N ARG A 122 -18.52 -4.30 -14.21
CA ARG A 122 -19.23 -5.08 -13.18
C ARG A 122 -18.82 -6.55 -13.18
N ASN A 123 -18.57 -7.13 -14.36
CA ASN A 123 -18.18 -8.54 -14.44
C ASN A 123 -16.78 -8.76 -13.85
N ARG A 124 -15.85 -7.85 -14.13
CA ARG A 124 -14.54 -7.87 -13.49
C ARG A 124 -14.64 -7.67 -11.96
N ALA A 125 -15.43 -6.71 -11.51
CA ALA A 125 -15.62 -6.47 -10.07
C ALA A 125 -16.18 -7.71 -9.36
N ALA A 126 -17.20 -8.36 -9.94
CA ALA A 126 -17.75 -9.60 -9.40
C ALA A 126 -16.73 -10.75 -9.46
N GLY A 127 -15.95 -10.84 -10.55
CA GLY A 127 -14.86 -11.83 -10.69
C GLY A 127 -13.78 -11.68 -9.62
N LEU A 128 -13.35 -10.45 -9.32
CA LEU A 128 -12.39 -10.18 -8.24
C LEU A 128 -12.94 -10.59 -6.87
N LEU A 129 -14.21 -10.28 -6.59
CA LEU A 129 -14.87 -10.71 -5.36
C LEU A 129 -15.02 -12.23 -5.28
N ALA A 130 -15.28 -12.90 -6.39
CA ALA A 130 -15.33 -14.36 -6.46
C ALA A 130 -13.94 -14.97 -6.19
N ALA A 131 -12.87 -14.40 -6.76
CA ALA A 131 -11.49 -14.85 -6.54
C ALA A 131 -11.07 -14.79 -5.06
N VAL A 132 -11.62 -13.82 -4.29
CA VAL A 132 -11.40 -13.75 -2.84
C VAL A 132 -12.48 -14.50 -2.02
N GLY A 133 -13.32 -15.32 -2.67
CA GLY A 133 -14.33 -16.17 -2.02
C GLY A 133 -15.60 -15.44 -1.57
N LEU A 134 -15.94 -14.31 -2.17
CA LEU A 134 -17.09 -13.46 -1.80
C LEU A 134 -18.19 -13.41 -2.87
N SER A 135 -18.31 -14.41 -3.77
CA SER A 135 -19.36 -14.45 -4.79
C SER A 135 -20.78 -14.36 -4.24
N HIS A 136 -20.98 -14.85 -3.00
CA HIS A 136 -22.26 -14.85 -2.30
C HIS A 136 -22.51 -13.61 -1.43
N ARG A 137 -21.61 -12.60 -1.48
CA ARG A 137 -21.64 -11.38 -0.65
C ARG A 137 -21.59 -10.08 -1.45
N LEU A 138 -21.84 -10.11 -2.74
CA LEU A 138 -21.70 -8.96 -3.65
C LEU A 138 -22.52 -7.75 -3.19
N ASP A 139 -23.74 -7.99 -2.73
CA ASP A 139 -24.72 -6.96 -2.38
C ASP A 139 -24.73 -6.61 -0.88
N HIS A 140 -23.80 -7.17 -0.10
CA HIS A 140 -23.70 -6.88 1.34
C HIS A 140 -22.87 -5.61 1.57
N LYS A 141 -23.31 -4.79 2.52
CA LYS A 141 -22.56 -3.60 2.99
C LYS A 141 -21.52 -4.00 4.03
N PRO A 142 -20.48 -3.16 4.27
CA PRO A 142 -19.43 -3.47 5.24
C PRO A 142 -19.94 -3.87 6.62
N ALA A 143 -21.01 -3.25 7.13
CA ALA A 143 -21.60 -3.59 8.42
C ALA A 143 -22.20 -5.02 8.50
N GLU A 144 -22.47 -5.63 7.35
CA GLU A 144 -23.04 -6.98 7.21
C GLU A 144 -21.95 -8.04 6.95
N LEU A 145 -20.68 -7.62 6.90
CA LEU A 145 -19.53 -8.45 6.62
C LEU A 145 -18.67 -8.64 7.86
N SER A 146 -18.14 -9.85 8.07
CA SER A 146 -17.11 -10.07 9.08
C SER A 146 -15.84 -9.28 8.76
N VAL A 147 -14.98 -9.06 9.76
CA VAL A 147 -13.68 -8.37 9.59
C VAL A 147 -12.85 -9.01 8.47
N GLY A 148 -12.75 -10.34 8.42
CA GLY A 148 -12.05 -11.06 7.35
C GLY A 148 -12.72 -10.90 5.98
N GLN A 149 -14.05 -10.80 5.90
CA GLN A 149 -14.75 -10.53 4.65
C GLN A 149 -14.53 -9.10 4.18
N GLN A 150 -14.55 -8.12 5.08
CA GLN A 150 -14.22 -6.72 4.75
C GLN A 150 -12.80 -6.60 4.19
N GLN A 151 -11.85 -7.31 4.76
CA GLN A 151 -10.48 -7.33 4.26
C GLN A 151 -10.40 -7.94 2.86
N ARG A 152 -11.10 -9.04 2.60
CA ARG A 152 -11.17 -9.63 1.25
C ARG A 152 -11.77 -8.66 0.23
N VAL A 153 -12.78 -7.86 0.61
CA VAL A 153 -13.29 -6.76 -0.23
C VAL A 153 -12.19 -5.71 -0.48
N ALA A 154 -11.42 -5.33 0.54
CA ALA A 154 -10.31 -4.37 0.38
C ALA A 154 -9.22 -4.89 -0.57
N VAL A 155 -8.89 -6.19 -0.52
CA VAL A 155 -7.97 -6.85 -1.47
C VAL A 155 -8.55 -6.80 -2.90
N ALA A 156 -9.81 -7.19 -3.10
CA ALA A 156 -10.46 -7.15 -4.42
C ALA A 156 -10.50 -5.72 -4.97
N ARG A 157 -10.80 -4.72 -4.12
CA ARG A 157 -10.78 -3.30 -4.47
C ARG A 157 -9.39 -2.83 -4.90
N ALA A 158 -8.33 -3.25 -4.21
CA ALA A 158 -6.97 -2.89 -4.58
C ALA A 158 -6.59 -3.37 -5.99
N LEU A 159 -7.15 -4.49 -6.45
CA LEU A 159 -6.89 -5.07 -7.78
C LEU A 159 -7.84 -4.56 -8.88
N ALA A 160 -8.79 -3.68 -8.55
CA ALA A 160 -9.86 -3.23 -9.43
C ALA A 160 -9.36 -2.73 -10.79
N ASN A 161 -8.34 -1.87 -10.79
CA ASN A 161 -7.80 -1.21 -11.98
C ASN A 161 -6.62 -1.95 -12.63
N ARG A 162 -6.38 -3.24 -12.33
CA ARG A 162 -5.23 -4.01 -12.81
C ARG A 162 -3.92 -3.29 -12.49
N PRO A 163 -3.63 -3.06 -11.22
CA PRO A 163 -2.45 -2.32 -10.80
C PRO A 163 -1.16 -3.07 -11.17
N ARG A 164 -0.09 -2.34 -11.38
CA ARG A 164 1.24 -2.92 -11.58
C ARG A 164 1.92 -3.28 -10.25
N ALA A 165 1.50 -2.63 -9.16
CA ALA A 165 1.94 -2.95 -7.80
C ALA A 165 0.81 -2.76 -6.80
N VAL A 166 0.80 -3.58 -5.75
CA VAL A 166 -0.05 -3.44 -4.57
C VAL A 166 0.82 -3.05 -3.39
N LEU A 167 0.40 -2.01 -2.69
CA LEU A 167 1.00 -1.55 -1.43
C LEU A 167 0.05 -1.91 -0.29
N ALA A 168 0.51 -2.67 0.68
CA ALA A 168 -0.29 -3.08 1.83
C ALA A 168 0.36 -2.58 3.12
N ASP A 169 -0.36 -1.72 3.86
CA ASP A 169 0.08 -1.19 5.15
C ASP A 169 -0.56 -2.02 6.27
N GLU A 170 0.27 -2.80 6.98
CA GLU A 170 -0.12 -3.64 8.12
C GLU A 170 -1.39 -4.48 7.84
N PRO A 171 -1.44 -5.25 6.75
CA PRO A 171 -2.69 -5.88 6.28
C PRO A 171 -3.26 -6.93 7.24
N THR A 172 -2.52 -7.32 8.28
CA THR A 172 -2.93 -8.33 9.26
C THR A 172 -3.13 -7.79 10.67
N ALA A 173 -2.92 -6.49 10.91
CA ALA A 173 -2.93 -5.91 12.26
C ALA A 173 -4.29 -6.02 12.98
N SER A 174 -5.41 -6.08 12.23
CA SER A 174 -6.77 -6.22 12.78
C SER A 174 -7.27 -7.67 12.81
N ILE A 175 -6.37 -8.65 12.59
CA ILE A 175 -6.71 -10.06 12.42
C ILE A 175 -5.99 -10.90 13.46
N ASP A 176 -6.69 -11.86 14.04
CA ASP A 176 -6.07 -12.80 14.95
C ASP A 176 -4.98 -13.63 14.25
N THR A 177 -3.97 -14.03 15.02
CA THR A 177 -2.78 -14.72 14.53
C THR A 177 -3.09 -15.99 13.74
N ALA A 178 -4.19 -16.69 14.08
CA ALA A 178 -4.58 -17.92 13.42
C ALA A 178 -5.04 -17.71 11.96
N HIS A 179 -5.50 -16.50 11.63
CA HIS A 179 -6.00 -16.15 10.29
C HIS A 179 -5.06 -15.26 9.49
N GLN A 180 -4.01 -14.72 10.11
CA GLN A 180 -3.04 -13.83 9.41
C GLN A 180 -2.43 -14.51 8.18
N GLU A 181 -2.08 -15.79 8.30
CA GLU A 181 -1.49 -16.56 7.19
C GLU A 181 -2.42 -16.61 5.99
N GLN A 182 -3.69 -16.91 6.21
CA GLN A 182 -4.69 -17.01 5.14
C GLN A 182 -4.84 -15.68 4.38
N VAL A 183 -4.75 -14.57 5.09
CA VAL A 183 -4.84 -13.23 4.51
C VAL A 183 -3.61 -12.92 3.64
N ILE A 184 -2.42 -13.22 4.14
CA ILE A 184 -1.19 -12.98 3.38
C ILE A 184 -1.15 -13.86 2.13
N GLU A 185 -1.50 -15.14 2.22
CA GLU A 185 -1.54 -16.03 1.05
C GLU A 185 -2.63 -15.62 0.05
N LEU A 186 -3.79 -15.17 0.53
CA LEU A 186 -4.82 -14.60 -0.34
C LEU A 186 -4.29 -13.37 -1.10
N LEU A 187 -3.65 -12.44 -0.40
CA LEU A 187 -3.10 -11.21 -1.00
C LEU A 187 -2.01 -11.53 -2.02
N ARG A 188 -1.08 -12.43 -1.68
CA ARG A 188 -0.01 -12.89 -2.56
C ARG A 188 -0.57 -13.60 -3.79
N GLY A 189 -1.52 -14.53 -3.60
CA GLY A 189 -2.18 -15.24 -4.68
C GLY A 189 -2.87 -14.29 -5.66
N ALA A 190 -3.68 -13.37 -5.13
CA ALA A 190 -4.40 -12.39 -5.92
C ALA A 190 -3.46 -11.43 -6.71
N CYS A 191 -2.31 -11.05 -6.11
CA CYS A 191 -1.28 -10.25 -6.82
C CYS A 191 -0.59 -11.06 -7.92
N ARG A 192 -0.26 -12.33 -7.69
CA ARG A 192 0.32 -13.22 -8.71
C ARG A 192 -0.60 -13.42 -9.91
N ASP A 193 -1.89 -13.66 -9.65
CA ASP A 193 -2.89 -13.86 -10.71
C ASP A 193 -3.05 -12.61 -11.60
N GLU A 194 -2.89 -11.43 -11.01
CA GLU A 194 -2.94 -10.14 -11.73
C GLU A 194 -1.55 -9.66 -12.21
N HIS A 195 -0.49 -10.46 -12.00
CA HIS A 195 0.91 -10.10 -12.33
C HIS A 195 1.38 -8.78 -11.69
N ALA A 196 0.83 -8.42 -10.55
CA ALA A 196 1.19 -7.24 -9.78
C ALA A 196 2.36 -7.52 -8.83
N ALA A 197 3.28 -6.57 -8.70
CA ALA A 197 4.24 -6.58 -7.60
C ALA A 197 3.51 -6.35 -6.27
N LEU A 198 4.08 -6.83 -5.16
CA LEU A 198 3.50 -6.68 -3.83
C LEU A 198 4.54 -6.16 -2.84
N LEU A 199 4.27 -5.01 -2.25
CA LEU A 199 5.01 -4.48 -1.11
C LEU A 199 4.12 -4.50 0.13
N VAL A 200 4.45 -5.34 1.09
CA VAL A 200 3.79 -5.39 2.40
C VAL A 200 4.67 -4.70 3.43
N VAL A 201 4.09 -3.73 4.11
CA VAL A 201 4.70 -3.10 5.27
C VAL A 201 4.14 -3.78 6.51
N THR A 202 5.02 -4.23 7.41
CA THR A 202 4.63 -4.88 8.66
C THR A 202 5.68 -4.70 9.74
N HIS A 203 5.24 -4.77 10.99
CA HIS A 203 6.13 -4.89 12.17
C HIS A 203 6.21 -6.34 12.69
N ASP A 204 5.44 -7.26 12.09
CA ASP A 204 5.41 -8.67 12.49
C ASP A 204 6.45 -9.49 11.69
N PRO A 205 7.51 -10.00 12.35
CA PRO A 205 8.54 -10.80 11.70
C PRO A 205 8.02 -12.11 11.10
N ALA A 206 6.93 -12.67 11.65
CA ALA A 206 6.33 -13.91 11.15
C ALA A 206 5.64 -13.67 9.80
N VAL A 207 4.99 -12.51 9.65
CA VAL A 207 4.43 -12.06 8.37
C VAL A 207 5.55 -11.78 7.36
N ALA A 208 6.55 -11.00 7.75
CA ALA A 208 7.69 -10.66 6.89
C ALA A 208 8.46 -11.91 6.42
N GLY A 209 8.57 -12.92 7.30
CA GLY A 209 9.23 -14.20 7.00
C GLY A 209 8.64 -15.00 5.85
N ARG A 210 7.41 -14.66 5.41
CA ARG A 210 6.72 -15.34 4.29
C ARG A 210 7.07 -14.78 2.92
N PHE A 211 7.84 -13.69 2.87
CA PHE A 211 8.21 -13.02 1.62
C PHE A 211 9.61 -13.42 1.16
N PRO A 212 9.82 -13.60 -0.16
CA PRO A 212 11.12 -13.95 -0.70
C PRO A 212 12.16 -12.84 -0.54
N ARG A 213 11.72 -11.57 -0.57
CA ARG A 213 12.55 -10.41 -0.27
C ARG A 213 12.07 -9.73 1.01
N ARG A 214 13.02 -9.51 1.93
CA ARG A 214 12.77 -8.79 3.17
C ARG A 214 13.74 -7.65 3.30
N LEU A 215 13.22 -6.50 3.66
CA LEU A 215 13.98 -5.28 3.88
C LEU A 215 13.61 -4.70 5.23
N ARG A 216 14.56 -4.09 5.88
CA ARG A 216 14.32 -3.26 7.06
C ARG A 216 14.43 -1.80 6.63
N LEU A 217 13.46 -0.98 7.03
CA LEU A 217 13.47 0.43 6.67
C LEU A 217 14.72 1.12 7.20
N GLU A 218 15.17 0.75 8.39
CA GLU A 218 16.35 1.30 9.05
C GLU A 218 17.66 1.04 8.27
N ASP A 219 17.70 0.00 7.42
CA ASP A 219 18.90 -0.34 6.66
C ASP A 219 19.18 0.66 5.53
N PHE A 220 18.14 1.25 4.95
CA PHE A 220 18.27 2.17 3.81
C PHE A 220 17.65 3.57 4.05
N ASN A 221 16.93 3.79 5.16
CA ASN A 221 16.45 5.10 5.57
C ASN A 221 17.44 5.76 6.55
N ARG A 222 18.22 6.72 6.10
CA ARG A 222 19.21 7.41 6.92
C ARG A 222 18.58 8.27 8.03
N ALA A 223 17.34 8.74 7.83
CA ALA A 223 16.61 9.52 8.83
C ALA A 223 16.35 8.71 10.11
N ALA A 224 16.14 7.40 9.99
CA ALA A 224 15.91 6.51 11.13
C ALA A 224 17.15 6.33 12.04
N ARG A 225 18.34 6.77 11.59
CA ARG A 225 19.60 6.70 12.34
C ARG A 225 19.91 7.96 13.14
N ILE A 226 19.09 9.01 13.00
CA ILE A 226 19.24 10.24 13.77
C ILE A 226 18.53 10.01 15.11
N PRO A 227 19.24 10.01 16.25
CA PRO A 227 18.58 9.89 17.54
C PRO A 227 17.57 11.04 17.70
N ALA A 228 16.36 10.70 18.18
CA ALA A 228 15.42 11.74 18.58
C ALA A 228 16.13 12.66 19.59
N ALA A 229 16.03 13.98 19.39
CA ALA A 229 16.59 14.93 20.34
C ALA A 229 16.04 14.61 21.74
N PRO A 230 16.88 14.67 22.82
CA PRO A 230 16.40 14.35 24.15
C PRO A 230 15.25 15.30 24.51
N GLU A 231 14.16 14.72 25.02
CA GLU A 231 13.04 15.49 25.58
C GLU A 231 13.61 16.51 26.57
N ARG A 232 13.34 17.78 26.34
CA ARG A 232 13.70 18.81 27.32
C ARG A 232 12.87 18.54 28.59
N PRO A 233 13.48 18.39 29.74
CA PRO A 233 12.74 18.29 31.00
C PRO A 233 11.90 19.56 31.18
N ALA A 234 10.65 19.34 31.63
CA ALA A 234 9.65 20.37 31.87
C ALA A 234 10.05 21.30 33.00
#